data_84e59b6ccd0b8e1c3460f8c491ed99a2
#
_entry.id   84e59b6ccd0b8e1c3460f8c491ed99a2
#
_cell.length_a   1.000
_cell.length_b   1.000
_cell.length_c   1.000
_cell.angle_alpha   90.00
_cell.angle_beta   90.00
_cell.angle_gamma   90.00
#
_symmetry.space_group_name_H-M   'P 1'
#
loop_
_entity.id
_entity.type
_entity.pdbx_description
1 polymer ?
#
loop_
_entity_poly.entity_id
_entity_poly.type
_entity_poly.pdbx_seq_one_letter_code
_entity_poly.pdbx_strand_id
1 'polypeptide(L)'
;AQKEEVVACNTLTVNLHLLLISFYKPTATRFKIIMEAGAFPSDQYAIETQVKMHHFDPQDAIIELYPREGEHTLRHEDIIATIHATGNELALVLLGGVNYYTGQLFDMQSITAAAHQVGALAGYDLAHAVGNVPLALHDWKVDFACWCSYKYLNSGPGGVGGIFVHEKH
;
A
#
# COMPACT_ATOMS: atom_id res chain seq x y z
N ALA A 1 -3.64 -11.66 11.86
CA ALA A 1 -3.97 -12.40 10.62
C ALA A 1 -4.35 -13.84 10.94
N GLN A 2 -5.23 -14.41 10.13
CA GLN A 2 -5.53 -15.84 10.17
C GLN A 2 -4.43 -16.60 9.41
N LYS A 3 -4.27 -17.91 9.68
CA LYS A 3 -3.19 -18.69 9.06
C LYS A 3 -3.35 -18.82 7.54
N GLU A 4 -4.59 -18.78 7.04
CA GLU A 4 -4.95 -18.88 5.64
C GLU A 4 -4.66 -17.59 4.86
N GLU A 5 -4.47 -16.47 5.55
CA GLU A 5 -4.26 -15.15 4.96
C GLU A 5 -2.78 -14.85 4.66
N VAL A 6 -1.85 -15.65 5.17
CA VAL A 6 -0.41 -15.37 5.11
C VAL A 6 0.34 -16.50 4.43
N VAL A 7 1.21 -16.12 3.48
CA VAL A 7 2.11 -17.08 2.83
C VAL A 7 3.50 -16.46 2.63
N ALA A 8 4.54 -17.27 2.87
CA ALA A 8 5.91 -16.92 2.54
C ALA A 8 6.19 -17.33 1.08
N CYS A 9 6.47 -16.34 0.24
CA CYS A 9 6.75 -16.58 -1.18
C CYS A 9 7.51 -15.41 -1.81
N ASN A 10 8.22 -15.68 -2.88
CA ASN A 10 8.88 -14.72 -3.76
C ASN A 10 9.73 -13.65 -3.04
N THR A 11 9.95 -12.53 -3.72
CA THR A 11 10.52 -11.29 -3.17
C THR A 11 9.42 -10.23 -3.02
N LEU A 12 9.67 -9.18 -2.24
CA LEU A 12 8.70 -8.11 -2.02
C LEU A 12 8.19 -7.53 -3.36
N THR A 13 9.09 -7.13 -4.25
CA THR A 13 8.71 -6.48 -5.51
C THR A 13 7.88 -7.40 -6.42
N VAL A 14 8.24 -8.69 -6.50
CA VAL A 14 7.43 -9.69 -7.24
C VAL A 14 6.04 -9.82 -6.61
N ASN A 15 5.98 -9.93 -5.28
CA ASN A 15 4.72 -10.00 -4.55
C ASN A 15 3.85 -8.75 -4.79
N LEU A 16 4.44 -7.57 -4.75
CA LEU A 16 3.73 -6.32 -5.00
C LEU A 16 3.12 -6.30 -6.41
N HIS A 17 3.88 -6.69 -7.44
CA HIS A 17 3.34 -6.79 -8.80
C HIS A 17 2.18 -7.77 -8.91
N LEU A 18 2.30 -8.97 -8.30
CA LEU A 18 1.22 -9.96 -8.31
C LEU A 18 -0.04 -9.47 -7.60
N LEU A 19 0.13 -8.79 -6.47
CA LEU A 19 -0.96 -8.18 -5.72
C LEU A 19 -1.61 -7.04 -6.51
N LEU A 20 -0.83 -6.17 -7.13
CA LEU A 20 -1.37 -5.12 -8.01
C LEU A 20 -2.16 -5.71 -9.18
N ILE A 21 -1.64 -6.73 -9.86
CA ILE A 21 -2.36 -7.45 -10.94
C ILE A 21 -3.69 -8.02 -10.42
N SER A 22 -3.72 -8.50 -9.17
CA SER A 22 -4.90 -9.12 -8.56
C SER A 22 -5.93 -8.11 -8.09
N PHE A 23 -5.50 -7.01 -7.49
CA PHE A 23 -6.35 -6.08 -6.75
C PHE A 23 -6.61 -4.75 -7.45
N TYR A 24 -5.65 -4.22 -8.21
CA TYR A 24 -5.89 -3.01 -9.00
C TYR A 24 -6.66 -3.36 -10.27
N LYS A 25 -7.99 -3.21 -10.22
CA LYS A 25 -8.94 -3.47 -11.31
C LYS A 25 -9.64 -2.17 -11.71
N PRO A 26 -8.92 -1.27 -12.41
CA PRO A 26 -9.48 0.04 -12.74
C PRO A 26 -10.63 -0.06 -13.73
N THR A 27 -11.52 0.92 -13.63
CA THR A 27 -12.61 1.17 -14.58
C THR A 27 -12.45 2.57 -15.17
N ALA A 28 -13.25 2.95 -16.15
CA ALA A 28 -13.22 4.30 -16.72
C ALA A 28 -13.48 5.42 -15.70
N THR A 29 -14.13 5.13 -14.57
CA THR A 29 -14.48 6.10 -13.54
C THR A 29 -13.74 5.89 -12.22
N ARG A 30 -13.22 4.69 -11.94
CA ARG A 30 -12.53 4.34 -10.71
C ARG A 30 -11.17 3.75 -11.07
N PHE A 31 -10.13 4.59 -11.11
CA PHE A 31 -8.81 4.17 -11.58
C PHE A 31 -7.65 4.81 -10.80
N LYS A 32 -7.94 5.75 -9.90
CA LYS A 32 -6.88 6.46 -9.18
C LYS A 32 -6.27 5.62 -8.07
N ILE A 33 -4.96 5.81 -7.87
CA ILE A 33 -4.18 5.22 -6.78
C ILE A 33 -3.61 6.36 -5.93
N ILE A 34 -3.77 6.28 -4.62
CA ILE A 34 -3.09 7.17 -3.67
C ILE A 34 -1.84 6.47 -3.14
N MET A 35 -0.71 7.17 -3.15
CA MET A 35 0.56 6.74 -2.58
C MET A 35 1.29 7.91 -1.90
N GLU A 36 2.28 7.64 -1.06
CA GLU A 36 3.17 8.69 -0.55
C GLU A 36 4.12 9.20 -1.64
N ALA A 37 4.33 10.51 -1.71
CA ALA A 37 5.37 11.11 -2.55
C ALA A 37 6.76 10.63 -2.09
N GLY A 38 7.61 10.30 -3.05
CA GLY A 38 8.91 9.72 -2.74
C GLY A 38 8.83 8.35 -2.06
N ALA A 39 7.83 7.54 -2.37
CA ALA A 39 7.76 6.14 -2.00
C ALA A 39 9.03 5.39 -2.42
N PHE A 40 9.25 4.21 -1.85
CA PHE A 40 10.42 3.43 -2.27
C PHE A 40 10.40 3.19 -3.79
N PRO A 41 11.53 3.39 -4.50
CA PRO A 41 11.51 3.42 -5.96
C PRO A 41 10.88 2.20 -6.64
N SER A 42 11.03 1.00 -6.08
CA SER A 42 10.41 -0.20 -6.66
C SER A 42 8.88 -0.14 -6.62
N ASP A 43 8.30 0.49 -5.59
CA ASP A 43 6.85 0.61 -5.44
C ASP A 43 6.30 1.63 -6.42
N GLN A 44 6.98 2.77 -6.54
CA GLN A 44 6.62 3.79 -7.52
C GLN A 44 6.63 3.23 -8.94
N TYR A 45 7.70 2.53 -9.34
CA TYR A 45 7.77 1.91 -10.67
C TYR A 45 6.73 0.80 -10.87
N ALA A 46 6.44 0.01 -9.82
CA ALA A 46 5.40 -1.02 -9.90
C ALA A 46 4.01 -0.40 -10.13
N ILE A 47 3.66 0.66 -9.38
CA ILE A 47 2.38 1.37 -9.54
C ILE A 47 2.29 2.01 -10.92
N GLU A 48 3.31 2.76 -11.36
CA GLU A 48 3.33 3.38 -12.68
C GLU A 48 3.16 2.34 -13.81
N THR A 49 3.85 1.20 -13.67
CA THR A 49 3.76 0.12 -14.65
C THR A 49 2.35 -0.45 -14.73
N GLN A 50 1.70 -0.67 -13.60
CA GLN A 50 0.33 -1.18 -13.56
C GLN A 50 -0.67 -0.18 -14.15
N VAL A 51 -0.54 1.10 -13.84
CA VAL A 51 -1.35 2.17 -14.42
C VAL A 51 -1.23 2.18 -15.94
N LYS A 52 0.01 2.14 -16.46
CA LYS A 52 0.29 2.11 -17.91
C LYS A 52 -0.25 0.83 -18.58
N MET A 53 -0.15 -0.33 -17.92
CA MET A 53 -0.70 -1.60 -18.42
C MET A 53 -2.22 -1.54 -18.63
N HIS A 54 -2.91 -0.74 -17.84
CA HIS A 54 -4.34 -0.49 -17.97
C HIS A 54 -4.69 0.71 -18.87
N HIS A 55 -3.69 1.25 -19.58
CA HIS A 55 -3.85 2.36 -20.54
C HIS A 55 -4.27 3.69 -19.92
N PHE A 56 -3.97 3.92 -18.61
CA PHE A 56 -4.14 5.21 -17.96
C PHE A 56 -2.84 5.99 -17.96
N ASP A 57 -2.94 7.33 -17.93
CA ASP A 57 -1.79 8.21 -17.72
C ASP A 57 -1.44 8.24 -16.23
N PRO A 58 -0.19 7.92 -15.84
CA PRO A 58 0.24 8.05 -14.46
C PRO A 58 0.01 9.43 -13.84
N GLN A 59 0.08 10.51 -14.64
CA GLN A 59 -0.14 11.87 -14.15
C GLN A 59 -1.59 12.10 -13.71
N ASP A 60 -2.55 11.40 -14.33
CA ASP A 60 -3.96 11.48 -13.96
C ASP A 60 -4.35 10.45 -12.90
N ALA A 61 -3.71 9.28 -12.94
CA ALA A 61 -4.11 8.13 -12.15
C ALA A 61 -3.40 8.05 -10.79
N ILE A 62 -2.21 8.63 -10.63
CA ILE A 62 -1.43 8.55 -9.39
C ILE A 62 -1.55 9.85 -8.62
N ILE A 63 -2.06 9.78 -7.40
CA ILE A 63 -2.11 10.89 -6.46
C ILE A 63 -1.01 10.68 -5.42
N GLU A 64 0.02 11.51 -5.48
CA GLU A 64 1.10 11.51 -4.52
C GLU A 64 0.76 12.43 -3.34
N LEU A 65 0.88 11.91 -2.13
CA LEU A 65 0.71 12.66 -0.88
C LEU A 65 2.04 13.33 -0.50
N TYR A 66 2.04 14.64 -0.39
CA TYR A 66 3.20 15.43 0.03
C TYR A 66 3.03 15.93 1.46
N PRO A 67 4.13 16.00 2.25
CA PRO A 67 4.14 16.79 3.48
C PRO A 67 3.78 18.25 3.20
N ARG A 68 3.19 18.93 4.18
CA ARG A 68 2.97 20.38 4.07
C ARG A 68 4.30 21.13 4.02
N GLU A 69 4.28 22.35 3.52
CA GLU A 69 5.48 23.19 3.45
C GLU A 69 6.16 23.29 4.83
N GLY A 70 7.46 23.01 4.86
CA GLY A 70 8.26 22.98 6.09
C GLY A 70 8.10 21.74 6.96
N GLU A 71 7.30 20.74 6.54
CA GLU A 71 7.13 19.47 7.26
C GLU A 71 7.88 18.32 6.52
N HIS A 72 8.20 17.28 7.27
CA HIS A 72 8.92 16.11 6.76
C HIS A 72 8.08 14.84 6.79
N THR A 73 6.88 14.89 7.40
CA THR A 73 5.97 13.76 7.54
C THR A 73 4.59 14.15 7.04
N LEU A 74 3.83 13.15 6.60
CA LEU A 74 2.44 13.33 6.18
C LEU A 74 1.55 13.50 7.41
N ARG A 75 0.66 14.46 7.38
CA ARG A 75 -0.37 14.56 8.40
C ARG A 75 -1.47 13.56 8.14
N HIS A 76 -1.91 12.88 9.19
CA HIS A 76 -2.95 11.86 9.08
C HIS A 76 -4.25 12.43 8.51
N GLU A 77 -4.65 13.62 8.96
CA GLU A 77 -5.85 14.30 8.47
C GLU A 77 -5.79 14.61 6.96
N ASP A 78 -4.62 14.90 6.40
CA ASP A 78 -4.46 15.16 4.98
C ASP A 78 -4.60 13.89 4.14
N ILE A 79 -4.10 12.76 4.65
CA ILE A 79 -4.29 11.44 4.03
C ILE A 79 -5.79 11.14 3.93
N ILE A 80 -6.50 11.23 5.06
CA ILE A 80 -7.93 10.94 5.12
C ILE A 80 -8.75 11.90 4.25
N ALA A 81 -8.42 13.21 4.29
CA ALA A 81 -9.08 14.20 3.45
C ALA A 81 -8.90 13.93 1.96
N THR A 82 -7.69 13.53 1.53
CA THR A 82 -7.41 13.18 0.12
C THR A 82 -8.19 11.95 -0.32
N ILE A 83 -8.29 10.92 0.53
CA ILE A 83 -9.10 9.72 0.25
C ILE A 83 -10.56 10.11 0.01
N HIS A 84 -11.15 10.90 0.91
CA HIS A 84 -12.54 11.32 0.77
C HIS A 84 -12.75 12.25 -0.42
N ALA A 85 -11.83 13.18 -0.70
CA ALA A 85 -11.91 14.09 -1.83
C ALA A 85 -11.83 13.35 -3.18
N THR A 86 -11.00 12.31 -3.27
CA THR A 86 -10.92 11.47 -4.47
C THR A 86 -12.19 10.63 -4.68
N GLY A 87 -12.80 10.20 -3.60
CA GLY A 87 -14.13 9.58 -3.61
C GLY A 87 -14.25 8.40 -4.58
N ASN A 88 -15.24 8.45 -5.44
CA ASN A 88 -15.56 7.34 -6.38
C ASN A 88 -14.50 7.08 -7.46
N GLU A 89 -13.55 7.98 -7.67
CA GLU A 89 -12.46 7.77 -8.62
C GLU A 89 -11.33 6.92 -8.04
N LEU A 90 -11.26 6.80 -6.70
CA LEU A 90 -10.22 6.05 -6.02
C LEU A 90 -10.43 4.54 -6.15
N ALA A 91 -9.46 3.85 -6.73
CA ALA A 91 -9.44 2.39 -6.83
C ALA A 91 -8.63 1.75 -5.70
N LEU A 92 -7.51 2.37 -5.33
CA LEU A 92 -6.54 1.78 -4.40
C LEU A 92 -5.83 2.85 -3.57
N VAL A 93 -5.66 2.60 -2.28
CA VAL A 93 -4.65 3.25 -1.44
C VAL A 93 -3.51 2.27 -1.25
N LEU A 94 -2.29 2.65 -1.63
CA LEU A 94 -1.09 1.82 -1.44
C LEU A 94 0.00 2.67 -0.78
N LEU A 95 0.26 2.42 0.49
CA LEU A 95 1.24 3.13 1.30
C LEU A 95 2.24 2.15 1.93
N GLY A 96 3.39 2.65 2.37
CA GLY A 96 4.20 1.92 3.32
C GLY A 96 3.49 1.79 4.68
N GLY A 97 3.71 0.71 5.41
CA GLY A 97 3.25 0.66 6.81
C GLY A 97 4.07 1.59 7.70
N VAL A 98 5.37 1.63 7.43
CA VAL A 98 6.34 2.59 7.98
C VAL A 98 7.12 3.17 6.82
N ASN A 99 7.13 4.50 6.69
CA ASN A 99 7.88 5.16 5.63
C ASN A 99 9.39 4.88 5.77
N TYR A 100 10.03 4.43 4.71
CA TYR A 100 11.41 3.97 4.73
C TYR A 100 12.43 5.08 5.00
N TYR A 101 12.12 6.32 4.66
CA TYR A 101 13.03 7.47 4.76
C TYR A 101 12.87 8.23 6.07
N THR A 102 11.61 8.52 6.45
CA THR A 102 11.30 9.33 7.65
C THR A 102 11.09 8.49 8.90
N GLY A 103 10.80 7.19 8.76
CA GLY A 103 10.39 6.32 9.87
C GLY A 103 8.97 6.56 10.36
N GLN A 104 8.16 7.37 9.66
CA GLN A 104 6.78 7.61 10.04
C GLN A 104 5.95 6.33 9.98
N LEU A 105 5.31 5.99 11.11
CA LEU A 105 4.29 4.94 11.18
C LEU A 105 2.94 5.51 10.74
N PHE A 106 2.29 4.86 9.77
CA PHE A 106 0.94 5.23 9.34
C PHE A 106 -0.13 4.50 10.16
N ASP A 107 -1.25 5.17 10.45
CA ASP A 107 -2.42 4.55 11.04
C ASP A 107 -3.19 3.75 9.95
N MET A 108 -2.70 2.53 9.73
CA MET A 108 -3.25 1.64 8.70
C MET A 108 -4.72 1.30 8.93
N GLN A 109 -5.18 1.25 10.18
CA GLN A 109 -6.57 0.94 10.51
C GLN A 109 -7.52 2.02 9.99
N SER A 110 -7.26 3.27 10.32
CA SER A 110 -8.13 4.37 9.93
C SER A 110 -8.03 4.68 8.43
N ILE A 111 -6.84 4.55 7.83
CA ILE A 111 -6.63 4.71 6.39
C ILE A 111 -7.41 3.63 5.62
N THR A 112 -7.34 2.36 6.04
CA THR A 112 -8.12 1.28 5.44
C THR A 112 -9.62 1.54 5.56
N ALA A 113 -10.09 1.98 6.73
CA ALA A 113 -11.50 2.29 6.93
C ALA A 113 -11.97 3.43 6.01
N ALA A 114 -11.17 4.49 5.85
CA ALA A 114 -11.49 5.60 4.95
C ALA A 114 -11.50 5.17 3.47
N ALA A 115 -10.54 4.35 3.04
CA ALA A 115 -10.53 3.78 1.69
C ALA A 115 -11.81 2.97 1.41
N HIS A 116 -12.20 2.11 2.33
CA HIS A 116 -13.42 1.31 2.19
C HIS A 116 -14.71 2.17 2.18
N GLN A 117 -14.75 3.28 2.92
CA GLN A 117 -15.92 4.19 2.89
C GLN A 117 -16.18 4.78 1.51
N VAL A 118 -15.13 4.99 0.71
CA VAL A 118 -15.27 5.45 -0.68
C VAL A 118 -15.29 4.32 -1.71
N GLY A 119 -15.26 3.06 -1.24
CA GLY A 119 -15.29 1.86 -2.09
C GLY A 119 -13.95 1.52 -2.75
N ALA A 120 -12.84 2.06 -2.26
CA ALA A 120 -11.50 1.71 -2.67
C ALA A 120 -10.93 0.55 -1.85
N LEU A 121 -9.90 -0.11 -2.36
CA LEU A 121 -9.10 -1.09 -1.63
C LEU A 121 -7.93 -0.42 -0.92
N ALA A 122 -7.41 -1.07 0.12
CA ALA A 122 -6.23 -0.63 0.85
C ALA A 122 -5.17 -1.74 0.91
N GLY A 123 -3.99 -1.46 0.35
CA GLY A 123 -2.82 -2.33 0.36
C GLY A 123 -1.62 -1.66 1.02
N TYR A 124 -0.67 -2.45 1.53
CA TYR A 124 0.51 -1.91 2.22
C TYR A 124 1.79 -2.65 1.84
N ASP A 125 2.87 -1.87 1.61
CA ASP A 125 4.24 -2.38 1.70
C ASP A 125 4.67 -2.35 3.18
N LEU A 126 4.83 -3.52 3.76
CA LEU A 126 5.20 -3.68 5.16
C LEU A 126 6.69 -3.98 5.37
N ALA A 127 7.55 -3.64 4.38
CA ALA A 127 8.99 -3.90 4.45
C ALA A 127 9.64 -3.37 5.73
N HIS A 128 9.17 -2.24 6.25
CA HIS A 128 9.65 -1.63 7.49
C HIS A 128 8.71 -1.83 8.68
N ALA A 129 7.58 -2.49 8.51
CA ALA A 129 6.58 -2.68 9.56
C ALA A 129 6.58 -4.10 10.14
N VAL A 130 6.65 -5.14 9.29
CA VAL A 130 6.67 -6.54 9.76
C VAL A 130 7.92 -6.80 10.59
N GLY A 131 7.73 -7.31 11.81
CA GLY A 131 8.80 -7.55 12.78
C GLY A 131 9.28 -6.29 13.53
N ASN A 132 8.71 -5.12 13.23
CA ASN A 132 9.09 -3.83 13.84
C ASN A 132 7.97 -3.21 14.66
N VAL A 133 6.73 -3.28 14.19
CA VAL A 133 5.56 -2.70 14.87
C VAL A 133 4.45 -3.73 15.00
N PRO A 134 3.53 -3.59 16.00
CA PRO A 134 2.34 -4.44 16.09
C PRO A 134 1.46 -4.29 14.86
N LEU A 135 0.98 -5.41 14.31
CA LEU A 135 0.12 -5.46 13.14
C LEU A 135 -1.12 -6.31 13.44
N ALA A 136 -2.30 -5.79 13.09
CA ALA A 136 -3.58 -6.49 13.20
C ALA A 136 -4.34 -6.43 11.86
N LEU A 137 -3.68 -6.85 10.76
CA LEU A 137 -4.15 -6.67 9.38
C LEU A 137 -5.56 -7.24 9.15
N HIS A 138 -5.87 -8.40 9.74
CA HIS A 138 -7.21 -9.00 9.71
C HIS A 138 -8.25 -8.08 10.36
N ASP A 139 -8.02 -7.68 11.61
CA ASP A 139 -8.97 -6.87 12.37
C ASP A 139 -9.14 -5.47 11.76
N TRP A 140 -8.09 -4.92 11.16
CA TRP A 140 -8.11 -3.67 10.41
C TRP A 140 -8.73 -3.80 9.02
N LYS A 141 -9.04 -5.03 8.58
CA LYS A 141 -9.64 -5.35 7.27
C LYS A 141 -8.78 -4.91 6.08
N VAL A 142 -7.47 -4.87 6.25
CA VAL A 142 -6.53 -4.59 5.15
C VAL A 142 -6.79 -5.59 4.02
N ASP A 143 -6.83 -5.12 2.77
CA ASP A 143 -7.15 -6.01 1.65
C ASP A 143 -5.98 -6.91 1.31
N PHE A 144 -4.77 -6.32 1.20
CA PHE A 144 -3.54 -7.07 0.97
C PHE A 144 -2.32 -6.35 1.53
N ALA A 145 -1.23 -7.09 1.74
CA ALA A 145 0.06 -6.51 2.07
C ALA A 145 1.20 -7.41 1.59
N CYS A 146 2.39 -6.84 1.45
CA CYS A 146 3.60 -7.60 1.17
C CYS A 146 4.78 -7.08 1.98
N TRP A 147 5.81 -7.92 2.16
CA TRP A 147 7.01 -7.57 2.90
C TRP A 147 8.22 -8.39 2.46
N CYS A 148 9.39 -7.90 2.79
CA CYS A 148 10.62 -8.67 2.74
C CYS A 148 10.96 -9.20 4.15
N SER A 149 11.71 -10.30 4.22
CA SER A 149 12.10 -10.89 5.49
C SER A 149 13.52 -10.53 5.97
N TYR A 150 14.33 -9.93 5.10
CA TYR A 150 15.74 -9.65 5.39
C TYR A 150 15.97 -8.37 6.22
N LYS A 151 14.91 -7.58 6.47
CA LYS A 151 14.99 -6.40 7.35
C LYS A 151 14.74 -6.82 8.81
N TYR A 152 13.58 -6.55 9.36
CA TYR A 152 13.28 -6.77 10.77
C TYR A 152 13.00 -8.23 11.15
N LEU A 153 12.76 -9.13 10.16
CA LEU A 153 12.66 -10.57 10.41
C LEU A 153 14.02 -11.29 10.37
N ASN A 154 15.09 -10.58 10.03
CA ASN A 154 16.48 -11.04 10.16
C ASN A 154 16.80 -12.32 9.37
N SER A 155 16.14 -12.58 8.23
CA SER A 155 16.39 -13.80 7.44
C SER A 155 17.71 -13.79 6.67
N GLY A 156 18.41 -12.64 6.62
CA GLY A 156 19.61 -12.45 5.84
C GLY A 156 19.35 -12.20 4.35
N PRO A 157 20.40 -11.92 3.57
CA PRO A 157 20.30 -11.62 2.15
C PRO A 157 19.63 -12.76 1.37
N GLY A 158 18.73 -12.41 0.45
CA GLY A 158 18.01 -13.37 -0.38
C GLY A 158 16.88 -14.11 0.34
N GLY A 159 16.53 -13.70 1.56
CA GLY A 159 15.39 -14.26 2.27
C GLY A 159 14.08 -14.08 1.52
N VAL A 160 13.22 -15.12 1.58
CA VAL A 160 11.90 -15.13 0.94
C VAL A 160 11.01 -14.07 1.57
N GLY A 161 10.24 -13.34 0.74
CA GLY A 161 9.24 -12.39 1.21
C GLY A 161 7.97 -13.06 1.72
N GLY A 162 6.96 -12.27 1.99
CA GLY A 162 5.64 -12.76 2.36
C GLY A 162 4.55 -11.85 1.85
N ILE A 163 3.36 -12.40 1.80
CA ILE A 163 2.12 -11.69 1.48
C ILE A 163 1.05 -11.98 2.51
N PHE A 164 0.17 -11.01 2.67
CA PHE A 164 -1.11 -11.12 3.34
C PHE A 164 -2.21 -10.82 2.33
N VAL A 165 -3.24 -11.64 2.31
CA VAL A 165 -4.49 -11.39 1.60
C VAL A 165 -5.62 -11.70 2.55
N HIS A 166 -6.51 -10.73 2.76
CA HIS A 166 -7.63 -10.92 3.69
C HIS A 166 -8.57 -12.01 3.20
N GLU A 167 -9.07 -12.85 4.11
CA GLU A 167 -9.95 -14.00 3.83
C GLU A 167 -11.25 -13.63 3.08
N LYS A 168 -11.66 -12.34 3.10
CA LYS A 168 -12.84 -11.86 2.35
C LYS A 168 -12.65 -11.89 0.84
N HIS A 169 -11.44 -12.10 0.34
CA HIS A 169 -11.08 -12.19 -1.08
C HIS A 169 -10.77 -13.62 -1.50
#